data_549052c7ab7a1267f02aa426006f76bc
#
_entry.id   549052c7ab7a1267f02aa426006f76bc
#
_cell.length_a   1.000
_cell.length_b   1.000
_cell.length_c   1.000
_cell.angle_alpha   90.00
_cell.angle_beta   90.00
_cell.angle_gamma   90.00
#
_symmetry.space_group_name_H-M   'P 1'
#
loop_
_entity.id
_entity.type
_entity.pdbx_description
1 polymer ?
#
loop_
_entity_poly.entity_id
_entity_poly.type
_entity_poly.pdbx_seq_one_letter_code
_entity_poly.pdbx_strand_id
1 'polypeptide(L)'
;MTRKGGATVMVGVVPMGTNVELPGADIVLREKRILGSMMGSNRFRVDMPRYVDLYLNGELKLDEMISARLPLDAVNDALDALRHGTAARSVLVFEGGI
;
A
#
# COMPACT_ATOMS: atom_id res chain seq x y z
N MET A 1 -13.43 9.12 9.83
CA MET A 1 -14.43 8.36 10.60
C MET A 1 -15.47 7.76 9.67
N THR A 2 -15.86 6.49 9.88
CA THR A 2 -16.80 5.78 9.00
C THR A 2 -18.24 6.18 9.31
N ARG A 3 -19.05 6.49 8.29
CA ARG A 3 -20.46 6.80 8.41
C ARG A 3 -21.28 5.58 8.87
N LYS A 4 -22.54 5.78 9.29
CA LYS A 4 -23.50 4.69 9.55
C LYS A 4 -23.63 3.79 8.31
N GLY A 5 -23.63 2.47 8.50
CA GLY A 5 -23.66 1.46 7.43
C GLY A 5 -22.37 1.36 6.61
N GLY A 6 -21.36 2.16 6.92
CA GLY A 6 -20.09 2.20 6.18
C GLY A 6 -19.14 1.05 6.52
N ALA A 7 -18.11 0.89 5.70
CA ALA A 7 -17.03 -0.08 5.91
C ALA A 7 -15.69 0.60 6.17
N THR A 8 -14.96 0.08 7.14
CA THR A 8 -13.54 0.38 7.36
C THR A 8 -12.73 -0.82 6.88
N VAL A 9 -11.77 -0.59 6.01
CA VAL A 9 -10.91 -1.65 5.48
C VAL A 9 -9.50 -1.46 6.02
N MET A 10 -8.99 -2.49 6.71
CA MET A 10 -7.61 -2.54 7.20
C MET A 10 -6.74 -3.21 6.11
N VAL A 11 -5.81 -2.46 5.53
CA VAL A 11 -4.95 -2.92 4.44
C VAL A 11 -3.48 -3.07 4.82
N GLY A 12 -3.04 -2.42 5.89
CA GLY A 12 -1.69 -2.55 6.44
C GLY A 12 -1.58 -3.70 7.43
N VAL A 13 -0.46 -4.41 7.41
CA VAL A 13 -0.18 -5.47 8.39
C VAL A 13 0.25 -4.84 9.71
N VAL A 14 -0.54 -5.06 10.74
CA VAL A 14 -0.17 -4.69 12.12
C VAL A 14 0.86 -5.70 12.64
N PRO A 15 1.89 -5.30 13.40
CA PRO A 15 2.86 -6.23 13.96
C PRO A 15 2.18 -7.35 14.74
N MET A 16 2.71 -8.58 14.60
CA MET A 16 2.17 -9.75 15.29
C MET A 16 2.13 -9.51 16.81
N GLY A 17 1.02 -9.86 17.43
CA GLY A 17 0.80 -9.64 18.86
C GLY A 17 0.25 -8.24 19.24
N THR A 18 0.13 -7.33 18.29
CA THR A 18 -0.51 -6.02 18.53
C THR A 18 -2.02 -6.14 18.41
N ASN A 19 -2.75 -5.65 19.42
CA ASN A 19 -4.20 -5.60 19.42
C ASN A 19 -4.70 -4.22 18.99
N VAL A 20 -5.85 -4.19 18.33
CA VAL A 20 -6.56 -2.97 17.96
C VAL A 20 -7.82 -2.87 18.77
N GLU A 21 -7.96 -1.79 19.56
CA GLU A 21 -9.19 -1.52 20.31
C GLU A 21 -10.23 -0.89 19.40
N LEU A 22 -11.45 -1.38 19.51
CA LEU A 22 -12.56 -0.93 18.68
C LEU A 22 -13.78 -0.58 19.56
N PRO A 23 -14.48 0.53 19.26
CA PRO A 23 -15.67 0.93 19.99
C PRO A 23 -16.85 0.02 19.61
N GLY A 24 -16.99 -1.12 20.29
CA GLY A 24 -17.99 -2.16 19.97
C GLY A 24 -19.42 -1.63 19.87
N ALA A 25 -19.86 -0.79 20.81
CA ALA A 25 -21.19 -0.20 20.79
C ALA A 25 -21.44 0.65 19.52
N ASP A 26 -20.44 1.45 19.11
CA ASP A 26 -20.54 2.28 17.91
C ASP A 26 -20.62 1.45 16.62
N ILE A 27 -19.95 0.30 16.61
CA ILE A 27 -20.01 -0.63 15.48
C ILE A 27 -21.42 -1.20 15.34
N VAL A 28 -22.00 -1.70 16.43
CA VAL A 28 -23.32 -2.33 16.43
C VAL A 28 -24.43 -1.29 16.16
N LEU A 29 -24.48 -0.21 16.92
CA LEU A 29 -25.54 0.81 16.82
C LEU A 29 -25.54 1.55 15.48
N ARG A 30 -24.40 1.59 14.80
CA ARG A 30 -24.26 2.24 13.49
C ARG A 30 -24.11 1.25 12.34
N GLU A 31 -24.32 -0.03 12.56
CA GLU A 31 -24.28 -1.07 11.52
C GLU A 31 -22.99 -1.03 10.68
N LYS A 32 -21.86 -0.73 11.33
CA LYS A 32 -20.56 -0.60 10.64
C LYS A 32 -19.95 -1.96 10.35
N ARG A 33 -19.15 -2.01 9.30
CA ARG A 33 -18.40 -3.21 8.90
C ARG A 33 -16.91 -2.95 9.06
N ILE A 34 -16.17 -3.97 9.53
CA ILE A 34 -14.70 -3.97 9.58
C ILE A 34 -14.22 -5.15 8.76
N LEU A 35 -13.38 -4.87 7.81
CA LEU A 35 -12.87 -5.82 6.83
C LEU A 35 -11.35 -5.80 6.82
N GLY A 36 -10.72 -6.94 6.58
CA GLY A 36 -9.30 -7.02 6.25
C GLY A 36 -9.10 -7.12 4.75
N SER A 37 -7.97 -6.61 4.26
CA SER A 37 -7.56 -6.77 2.87
C SER A 37 -6.07 -7.06 2.81
N MET A 38 -5.71 -8.27 2.41
CA MET A 38 -4.33 -8.66 2.19
C MET A 38 -3.91 -8.26 0.78
N MET A 39 -2.91 -7.38 0.67
CA MET A 39 -2.40 -6.88 -0.61
C MET A 39 -3.50 -6.39 -1.58
N GLY A 40 -4.53 -5.71 -1.03
CA GLY A 40 -5.67 -5.23 -1.82
C GLY A 40 -6.64 -6.32 -2.28
N SER A 41 -6.59 -7.53 -1.67
CA SER A 41 -7.37 -8.69 -2.11
C SER A 41 -7.12 -9.07 -3.58
N ASN A 42 -5.89 -8.89 -4.02
CA ASN A 42 -5.47 -8.98 -5.40
C ASN A 42 -5.43 -10.43 -5.89
N ARG A 43 -5.93 -10.66 -7.07
CA ARG A 43 -5.83 -11.93 -7.81
C ARG A 43 -4.70 -11.81 -8.83
N PHE A 44 -3.46 -11.96 -8.41
CA PHE A 44 -2.26 -11.63 -9.18
C PHE A 44 -2.28 -12.10 -10.63
N ARG A 45 -2.71 -13.33 -10.90
CA ARG A 45 -2.74 -13.89 -12.28
C ARG A 45 -3.71 -13.16 -13.21
N VAL A 46 -4.75 -12.52 -12.66
CA VAL A 46 -5.79 -11.80 -13.42
C VAL A 46 -5.54 -10.30 -13.39
N ASP A 47 -5.18 -9.78 -12.22
CA ASP A 47 -5.15 -8.33 -12.00
C ASP A 47 -3.82 -7.71 -12.47
N MET A 48 -2.67 -8.44 -12.38
CA MET A 48 -1.39 -7.90 -12.83
C MET A 48 -1.34 -7.58 -14.33
N PRO A 49 -1.79 -8.45 -15.25
CA PRO A 49 -1.86 -8.08 -16.68
C PRO A 49 -2.69 -6.82 -16.92
N ARG A 50 -3.82 -6.67 -16.21
CA ARG A 50 -4.68 -5.48 -16.31
C ARG A 50 -3.98 -4.22 -15.84
N TYR A 51 -3.19 -4.30 -14.75
CA TYR A 51 -2.43 -3.15 -14.27
C TYR A 51 -1.34 -2.74 -15.26
N VAL A 52 -0.71 -3.71 -15.91
CA VAL A 52 0.26 -3.43 -17.00
C VAL A 52 -0.43 -2.74 -18.16
N ASP A 53 -1.59 -3.22 -18.59
CA ASP A 53 -2.35 -2.59 -19.67
C ASP A 53 -2.76 -1.15 -19.32
N LEU A 54 -3.25 -0.92 -18.10
CA LEU A 54 -3.61 0.41 -17.61
C LEU A 54 -2.39 1.35 -17.56
N TYR A 55 -1.24 0.83 -17.16
CA TYR A 55 0.01 1.60 -17.14
C TYR A 55 0.45 1.97 -18.56
N LEU A 56 0.47 1.01 -19.48
CA LEU A 56 0.86 1.24 -20.88
C LEU A 56 -0.08 2.20 -21.60
N ASN A 57 -1.37 2.23 -21.22
CA ASN A 57 -2.35 3.18 -21.73
C ASN A 57 -2.29 4.55 -21.05
N GLY A 58 -1.42 4.75 -20.07
CA GLY A 58 -1.28 6.02 -19.33
C GLY A 58 -2.38 6.30 -18.30
N GLU A 59 -3.25 5.31 -18.03
CA GLU A 59 -4.33 5.43 -17.04
C GLU A 59 -3.84 5.17 -15.61
N LEU A 60 -2.83 4.29 -15.44
CA LEU A 60 -2.19 4.01 -14.16
C LEU A 60 -0.83 4.72 -14.09
N LYS A 61 -0.73 5.71 -13.23
CA LYS A 61 0.45 6.55 -13.05
C LYS A 61 1.39 5.94 -12.02
N LEU A 62 2.38 5.15 -12.48
CA LEU A 62 3.37 4.51 -11.61
C LEU A 62 4.67 5.32 -11.52
N ASP A 63 5.10 5.95 -12.62
CA ASP A 63 6.35 6.69 -12.68
C ASP A 63 6.32 7.91 -11.75
N GLU A 64 5.20 8.60 -11.66
CA GLU A 64 5.01 9.75 -10.79
C GLU A 64 5.05 9.39 -9.29
N MET A 65 4.87 8.12 -8.95
CA MET A 65 4.97 7.64 -7.58
C MET A 65 6.41 7.38 -7.13
N ILE A 66 7.38 7.38 -8.06
CA ILE A 66 8.78 7.16 -7.74
C ILE A 66 9.39 8.44 -7.20
N SER A 67 9.71 8.46 -5.91
CA SER A 67 10.33 9.61 -5.23
C SER A 67 11.82 9.74 -5.53
N ALA A 68 12.53 8.62 -5.68
CA ALA A 68 13.96 8.58 -5.94
C ALA A 68 14.37 7.32 -6.69
N ARG A 69 15.38 7.47 -7.57
CA ARG A 69 16.10 6.35 -8.19
C ARG A 69 17.53 6.37 -7.67
N LEU A 70 17.95 5.30 -7.04
CA LEU A 70 19.21 5.22 -6.29
C LEU A 70 20.03 4.01 -6.77
N PRO A 71 21.35 4.09 -6.76
CA PRO A 71 22.19 2.92 -6.99
C PRO A 71 22.13 1.96 -5.79
N LEU A 72 22.59 0.72 -5.97
CA LEU A 72 22.51 -0.33 -4.95
C LEU A 72 23.28 0.03 -3.66
N ASP A 73 24.40 0.73 -3.78
CA ASP A 73 25.20 1.15 -2.61
C ASP A 73 24.48 2.16 -1.71
N ALA A 74 23.49 2.88 -2.23
CA ALA A 74 22.64 3.78 -1.46
C ALA A 74 21.39 3.10 -0.82
N VAL A 75 21.36 1.75 -0.74
CA VAL A 75 20.22 1.01 -0.18
C VAL A 75 19.90 1.39 1.27
N ASN A 76 20.92 1.65 2.09
CA ASN A 76 20.71 2.04 3.48
C ASN A 76 20.05 3.41 3.61
N ASP A 77 20.44 4.36 2.77
CA ASP A 77 19.83 5.69 2.72
C ASP A 77 18.35 5.59 2.29
N ALA A 78 18.05 4.72 1.32
CA ALA A 78 16.68 4.44 0.90
C ALA A 78 15.81 3.85 2.03
N LEU A 79 16.37 2.92 2.82
CA LEU A 79 15.70 2.34 3.97
C LEU A 79 15.47 3.35 5.09
N ASP A 80 16.43 4.24 5.33
CA ASP A 80 16.30 5.29 6.34
C ASP A 80 15.28 6.34 5.92
N ALA A 81 15.25 6.74 4.64
CA ALA A 81 14.22 7.62 4.10
C ALA A 81 12.80 7.00 4.27
N LEU A 82 12.68 5.69 4.07
CA LEU A 82 11.42 4.97 4.28
C LEU A 82 11.00 4.97 5.76
N ARG A 83 11.94 4.72 6.69
CA ARG A 83 11.68 4.74 8.13
C ARG A 83 11.22 6.11 8.63
N HIS A 84 11.79 7.17 8.08
CA HIS A 84 11.43 8.55 8.43
C HIS A 84 10.20 9.08 7.67
N GLY A 85 9.64 8.29 6.74
CA GLY A 85 8.47 8.69 5.95
C GLY A 85 8.74 9.85 4.99
N THR A 86 9.99 10.07 4.60
CA THR A 86 10.40 11.16 3.70
C THR A 86 10.32 10.79 2.22
N ALA A 87 10.16 9.50 1.91
CA ALA A 87 10.01 9.01 0.54
C ALA A 87 8.78 8.11 0.43
N ALA A 88 7.96 8.33 -0.59
CA ALA A 88 6.82 7.46 -0.89
C ALA A 88 7.30 6.14 -1.51
N ARG A 89 8.27 6.20 -2.42
CA ARG A 89 8.85 5.04 -3.09
C ARG A 89 10.25 5.33 -3.59
N SER A 90 11.23 4.60 -3.11
CA SER A 90 12.59 4.56 -3.65
C SER A 90 12.76 3.32 -4.51
N VAL A 91 13.39 3.47 -5.67
CA VAL A 91 13.71 2.38 -6.59
C VAL A 91 15.23 2.26 -6.70
N LEU A 92 15.75 1.06 -6.48
CA LEU A 92 17.17 0.76 -6.71
C LEU A 92 17.37 0.41 -8.18
N VAL A 93 18.29 1.11 -8.83
CA VAL A 93 18.63 0.92 -10.25
C VAL A 93 20.00 0.28 -10.33
N PHE A 94 20.10 -0.79 -11.10
CA PHE A 94 21.36 -1.48 -11.36
C PHE A 94 21.95 -0.99 -12.68
N GLU A 95 23.26 -0.74 -12.73
CA GLU A 95 23.95 -0.43 -13.98
C GLU A 95 23.88 -1.67 -14.89
N GLY A 96 23.36 -1.47 -16.11
CA GLY A 96 23.12 -2.55 -17.07
C GLY A 96 21.68 -3.09 -17.05
N GLY A 97 20.78 -2.45 -16.36
CA GLY A 97 19.35 -2.77 -16.36
C GLY A 97 18.71 -2.59 -17.74
N ILE A 98 17.88 -3.49 -18.06
CA ILE A 98 17.05 -3.84 -19.22
C ILE A 98 16.74 -2.64 -20.10
#